data_7cb99cde955c956792b1f75950ad650c
#
_entry.id   7cb99cde955c956792b1f75950ad650c
#
_cell.length_a   1.000
_cell.length_b   1.000
_cell.length_c   1.000
_cell.angle_alpha   90.00
_cell.angle_beta   90.00
_cell.angle_gamma   90.00
#
_symmetry.space_group_name_H-M   'P 1'
#
loop_
_entity.id
_entity.type
_entity.pdbx_description
1 polymer ?
#
loop_
_entity_poly.entity_id
_entity_poly.type
_entity_poly.pdbx_seq_one_letter_code
_entity_poly.pdbx_strand_id
1 'polypeptide(L)'
;VCGKRPSKDTDMSVSYCAEAAFTGECLDSFAHRNVAGNHVSGGIFYRGYVTKTNTGAFVWYQGKWKFLYDSYASELRKAEKHRGMGFGQNMIIYNGRVMPRFRKDKPLNIYRALCELDGKLCIVESKQALAYSEFVEKLANLKVKYALYLDMGSGWNYSWYRDSVGTVHEIHPIKPWSKYQTNWIVFKK
;
A
#
# COMPACT_ATOMS: atom_id res chain seq x y z
N VAL A 1 -7.87 3.09 3.24
CA VAL A 1 -8.60 4.09 4.06
C VAL A 1 -7.81 5.38 4.07
N CYS A 2 -8.47 6.51 3.78
CA CYS A 2 -7.89 7.84 3.89
C CYS A 2 -8.37 8.54 5.16
N GLY A 3 -7.58 9.51 5.65
CA GLY A 3 -7.91 10.33 6.81
C GLY A 3 -7.30 9.79 8.11
N LYS A 4 -8.09 9.78 9.18
CA LYS A 4 -7.61 9.44 10.51
C LYS A 4 -7.09 8.01 10.59
N ARG A 5 -5.92 7.84 11.21
CA ARG A 5 -5.31 6.53 11.47
C ARG A 5 -6.23 5.68 12.35
N PRO A 6 -6.51 4.41 11.97
CA PRO A 6 -7.21 3.47 12.83
C PRO A 6 -6.50 3.28 14.17
N SER A 7 -7.27 3.29 15.25
CA SER A 7 -6.70 3.11 16.59
C SER A 7 -6.54 1.63 16.90
N LYS A 8 -5.34 1.25 17.32
CA LYS A 8 -5.06 -0.10 17.78
C LYS A 8 -5.73 -0.43 19.11
N ASP A 9 -6.10 0.59 19.89
CA ASP A 9 -6.65 0.43 21.23
C ASP A 9 -8.19 0.42 21.25
N THR A 10 -8.83 1.09 20.28
CA THR A 10 -10.29 1.27 20.27
C THR A 10 -11.00 0.60 19.09
N ASP A 11 -10.33 0.37 17.95
CA ASP A 11 -10.96 -0.30 16.80
C ASP A 11 -10.61 -1.79 16.78
N MET A 12 -11.38 -2.57 17.52
CA MET A 12 -11.18 -4.02 17.66
C MET A 12 -11.46 -4.80 16.38
N SER A 13 -12.13 -4.20 15.38
CA SER A 13 -12.37 -4.82 14.08
C SER A 13 -11.12 -4.89 13.21
N VAL A 14 -10.11 -4.05 13.49
CA VAL A 14 -8.87 -4.01 12.71
C VAL A 14 -7.93 -5.11 13.14
N SER A 15 -7.56 -5.96 12.19
CA SER A 15 -6.57 -7.04 12.37
C SER A 15 -5.18 -6.66 11.87
N TYR A 16 -5.06 -5.71 10.94
CA TYR A 16 -3.79 -5.16 10.46
C TYR A 16 -3.97 -3.71 10.04
N CYS A 17 -2.98 -2.88 10.32
CA CYS A 17 -2.92 -1.50 9.85
C CYS A 17 -1.48 -1.10 9.53
N ALA A 18 -1.28 -0.45 8.40
CA ALA A 18 -0.01 0.12 7.99
C ALA A 18 -0.20 1.34 7.11
N GLU A 19 0.86 2.12 6.96
CA GLU A 19 0.95 3.17 5.95
C GLU A 19 0.86 2.55 4.56
N ALA A 20 0.09 3.20 3.65
CA ALA A 20 -0.26 2.62 2.34
C ALA A 20 0.43 3.31 1.17
N ALA A 21 -0.22 4.22 0.48
CA ALA A 21 0.32 4.91 -0.68
C ALA A 21 1.05 6.21 -0.29
N PHE A 22 1.85 6.76 -1.19
CA PHE A 22 2.52 8.05 -0.99
C PHE A 22 1.50 9.11 -0.57
N THR A 23 1.77 9.78 0.55
CA THR A 23 0.87 10.80 1.07
C THR A 23 0.95 12.10 0.26
N GLY A 24 -0.21 12.68 -0.02
CA GLY A 24 -0.30 13.94 -0.77
C GLY A 24 0.19 15.16 0.00
N GLU A 25 0.12 15.13 1.32
CA GLU A 25 0.53 16.25 2.18
C GLU A 25 2.05 16.52 2.17
N CYS A 26 2.84 15.52 1.79
CA CYS A 26 4.29 15.70 1.64
C CYS A 26 4.68 16.39 0.34
N LEU A 27 3.72 16.64 -0.55
CA LEU A 27 3.92 17.29 -1.83
C LEU A 27 3.07 18.57 -1.84
N ASP A 28 3.67 19.73 -1.81
CA ASP A 28 2.98 21.03 -1.70
C ASP A 28 1.80 21.17 -2.67
N SER A 29 1.97 20.70 -3.91
CA SER A 29 0.92 20.72 -4.94
C SER A 29 -0.28 19.82 -4.61
N PHE A 30 -0.19 18.97 -3.59
CA PHE A 30 -1.20 17.97 -3.22
C PHE A 30 -1.51 17.96 -1.72
N ALA A 31 -1.11 18.99 -0.99
CA ALA A 31 -1.26 19.07 0.46
C ALA A 31 -2.69 18.82 0.98
N HIS A 32 -3.70 19.11 0.16
CA HIS A 32 -5.12 18.85 0.47
C HIS A 32 -5.62 17.47 0.04
N ARG A 33 -4.75 16.59 -0.50
CA ARG A 33 -5.10 15.27 -1.01
C ARG A 33 -4.52 14.18 -0.13
N ASN A 34 -5.29 13.12 0.06
CA ASN A 34 -4.91 12.01 0.92
C ASN A 34 -3.89 11.06 0.31
N VAL A 35 -3.76 11.05 -1.02
CA VAL A 35 -2.82 10.19 -1.77
C VAL A 35 -2.25 10.99 -2.92
N ALA A 36 -0.95 10.88 -3.15
CA ALA A 36 -0.28 11.62 -4.23
C ALA A 36 -0.76 11.21 -5.64
N GLY A 37 -1.02 9.91 -5.85
CA GLY A 37 -1.52 9.38 -7.13
C GLY A 37 -3.06 9.40 -7.27
N ASN A 38 -3.53 9.02 -8.45
CA ASN A 38 -4.95 8.78 -8.67
C ASN A 38 -5.45 7.70 -7.72
N HIS A 39 -6.58 7.93 -7.07
CA HIS A 39 -7.16 6.97 -6.14
C HIS A 39 -8.67 7.11 -6.01
N VAL A 40 -9.30 6.08 -5.46
CA VAL A 40 -10.70 6.04 -5.07
C VAL A 40 -10.78 5.76 -3.59
N SER A 41 -11.43 6.64 -2.86
CA SER A 41 -11.67 6.51 -1.42
C SER A 41 -13.10 6.88 -1.09
N GLY A 42 -13.79 6.03 -0.30
CA GLY A 42 -15.19 6.23 0.02
C GLY A 42 -16.11 6.28 -1.21
N GLY A 43 -15.75 5.64 -2.31
CA GLY A 43 -16.51 5.67 -3.56
C GLY A 43 -16.36 6.96 -4.36
N ILE A 44 -15.37 7.80 -4.05
CA ILE A 44 -15.10 9.06 -4.78
C ILE A 44 -13.72 8.96 -5.41
N PHE A 45 -13.63 9.30 -6.69
CA PHE A 45 -12.36 9.38 -7.41
C PHE A 45 -11.67 10.72 -7.16
N TYR A 46 -10.41 10.65 -6.79
CA TYR A 46 -9.53 11.78 -6.62
C TYR A 46 -8.40 11.74 -7.64
N ARG A 47 -8.27 12.82 -8.38
CA ARG A 47 -7.15 12.98 -9.32
C ARG A 47 -5.90 13.38 -8.55
N GLY A 48 -4.82 12.64 -8.72
CA GLY A 48 -3.50 12.93 -8.16
C GLY A 48 -2.46 13.13 -9.24
N TYR A 49 -1.22 13.29 -8.82
CA TYR A 49 -0.06 13.34 -9.70
C TYR A 49 0.38 11.91 -10.05
N VAL A 50 0.40 11.60 -11.34
CA VAL A 50 0.87 10.29 -11.83
C VAL A 50 2.31 10.44 -12.28
N THR A 51 3.24 9.77 -11.60
CA THR A 51 4.65 9.72 -11.98
C THR A 51 4.91 8.52 -12.88
N LYS A 52 6.09 8.50 -13.54
CA LYS A 52 6.56 7.32 -14.29
C LYS A 52 6.71 6.07 -13.41
N THR A 53 6.75 6.25 -12.09
CA THR A 53 6.85 5.14 -11.11
C THR A 53 5.49 4.58 -10.70
N ASN A 54 4.38 5.26 -11.00
CA ASN A 54 3.03 4.74 -10.74
C ASN A 54 2.59 3.80 -11.88
N THR A 55 3.28 2.68 -12.00
CA THR A 55 3.13 1.73 -13.11
C THR A 55 1.99 0.74 -12.91
N GLY A 56 1.38 0.71 -11.72
CA GLY A 56 0.30 -0.23 -11.43
C GLY A 56 -0.72 0.35 -10.48
N ALA A 57 -1.74 -0.44 -10.20
CA ALA A 57 -2.78 -0.09 -9.24
C ALA A 57 -3.37 -1.35 -8.58
N PHE A 58 -3.97 -1.12 -7.42
CA PHE A 58 -4.89 -2.03 -6.77
C PHE A 58 -6.29 -1.42 -6.77
N VAL A 59 -7.30 -2.22 -7.07
CA VAL A 59 -8.71 -1.84 -6.93
C VAL A 59 -9.49 -2.93 -6.20
N TRP A 60 -10.48 -2.50 -5.42
CA TRP A 60 -11.44 -3.38 -4.77
C TRP A 60 -12.85 -2.82 -4.93
N TYR A 61 -13.75 -3.62 -5.47
CA TYR A 61 -15.19 -3.32 -5.57
C TYR A 61 -16.00 -4.61 -5.73
N GLN A 62 -17.25 -4.59 -5.29
CA GLN A 62 -18.16 -5.75 -5.35
C GLN A 62 -17.55 -7.04 -4.76
N GLY A 63 -16.79 -6.92 -3.65
CA GLY A 63 -16.17 -8.07 -3.00
C GLY A 63 -14.99 -8.69 -3.74
N LYS A 64 -14.52 -8.08 -4.83
CA LYS A 64 -13.41 -8.57 -5.64
C LYS A 64 -12.29 -7.54 -5.70
N TRP A 65 -11.05 -8.02 -5.81
CA TRP A 65 -9.88 -7.18 -6.03
C TRP A 65 -9.22 -7.49 -7.36
N LYS A 66 -8.47 -6.52 -7.85
CA LYS A 66 -7.61 -6.66 -9.03
C LYS A 66 -6.32 -5.90 -8.81
N PHE A 67 -5.23 -6.50 -9.24
CA PHE A 67 -3.98 -5.83 -9.50
C PHE A 67 -3.89 -5.50 -10.99
N LEU A 68 -3.47 -4.29 -11.31
CA LEU A 68 -3.44 -3.76 -12.65
C LEU A 68 -2.05 -3.22 -12.95
N TYR A 69 -1.60 -3.42 -14.17
CA TYR A 69 -0.35 -2.86 -14.65
C TYR A 69 -0.62 -1.95 -15.84
N ASP A 70 0.07 -0.82 -15.90
CA ASP A 70 -0.02 0.18 -16.95
C ASP A 70 -1.40 0.87 -17.00
N SER A 71 -2.30 0.51 -17.87
CA SER A 71 -3.55 1.24 -18.16
C SER A 71 -4.66 1.00 -17.12
N TYR A 72 -4.52 1.50 -15.92
CA TYR A 72 -5.46 1.24 -14.80
C TYR A 72 -6.51 2.33 -14.56
N ALA A 73 -6.47 3.48 -15.26
CA ALA A 73 -7.37 4.61 -14.98
C ALA A 73 -8.87 4.25 -15.13
N SER A 74 -9.22 3.44 -16.12
CA SER A 74 -10.59 2.99 -16.34
C SER A 74 -11.11 2.09 -15.20
N GLU A 75 -10.26 1.26 -14.62
CA GLU A 75 -10.66 0.40 -13.49
C GLU A 75 -10.82 1.20 -12.19
N LEU A 76 -10.05 2.26 -11.97
CA LEU A 76 -10.31 3.19 -10.87
C LEU A 76 -11.68 3.86 -11.02
N ARG A 77 -12.08 4.24 -12.25
CA ARG A 77 -13.42 4.79 -12.50
C ARG A 77 -14.54 3.75 -12.30
N LYS A 78 -14.29 2.48 -12.61
CA LYS A 78 -15.23 1.40 -12.25
C LYS A 78 -15.34 1.23 -10.74
N ALA A 79 -14.21 1.27 -10.01
CA ALA A 79 -14.24 1.22 -8.56
C ALA A 79 -15.06 2.39 -7.97
N GLU A 80 -14.91 3.62 -8.49
CA GLU A 80 -15.75 4.77 -8.13
C GLU A 80 -17.24 4.46 -8.34
N LYS A 81 -17.62 4.03 -9.56
CA LYS A 81 -19.01 3.72 -9.92
C LYS A 81 -19.63 2.68 -8.97
N HIS A 82 -18.85 1.73 -8.50
CA HIS A 82 -19.32 0.67 -7.60
C HIS A 82 -19.04 0.96 -6.11
N ARG A 83 -18.76 2.23 -5.74
CA ARG A 83 -18.45 2.65 -4.38
C ARG A 83 -17.32 1.84 -3.74
N GLY A 84 -16.37 1.42 -4.54
CA GLY A 84 -15.19 0.69 -4.14
C GLY A 84 -14.05 1.57 -3.67
N MET A 85 -12.86 1.03 -3.71
CA MET A 85 -11.62 1.71 -3.39
C MET A 85 -10.51 1.28 -4.35
N GLY A 86 -9.46 2.09 -4.44
CA GLY A 86 -8.30 1.75 -5.25
C GLY A 86 -7.27 2.87 -5.26
N PHE A 87 -6.05 2.55 -5.58
CA PHE A 87 -4.96 3.53 -5.68
C PHE A 87 -3.89 3.08 -6.66
N GLY A 88 -3.29 4.04 -7.33
CA GLY A 88 -2.13 3.83 -8.18
C GLY A 88 -0.83 3.85 -7.38
N GLN A 89 0.08 2.93 -7.68
CA GLN A 89 1.40 2.83 -7.07
C GLN A 89 2.34 2.05 -8.00
N ASN A 90 3.60 1.86 -7.61
CA ASN A 90 4.53 1.06 -8.40
C ASN A 90 4.25 -0.44 -8.28
N MET A 91 4.17 -1.13 -9.44
CA MET A 91 4.07 -2.58 -9.50
C MET A 91 5.46 -3.21 -9.41
N ILE A 92 5.67 -4.11 -8.46
CA ILE A 92 6.92 -4.85 -8.25
C ILE A 92 6.87 -6.19 -8.99
N ILE A 93 5.76 -6.93 -8.82
CA ILE A 93 5.53 -8.22 -9.48
C ILE A 93 4.13 -8.20 -10.11
N TYR A 94 4.04 -8.64 -11.36
CA TYR A 94 2.78 -8.77 -12.09
C TYR A 94 2.70 -10.13 -12.79
N ASN A 95 1.66 -10.92 -12.48
CA ASN A 95 1.52 -12.30 -12.97
C ASN A 95 2.78 -13.16 -12.71
N GLY A 96 3.38 -13.05 -11.53
CA GLY A 96 4.59 -13.79 -11.16
C GLY A 96 5.88 -13.31 -11.82
N ARG A 97 5.84 -12.25 -12.63
CA ARG A 97 7.02 -11.67 -13.29
C ARG A 97 7.47 -10.41 -12.57
N VAL A 98 8.76 -10.34 -12.28
CA VAL A 98 9.37 -9.12 -11.72
C VAL A 98 9.33 -8.01 -12.77
N MET A 99 8.84 -6.85 -12.36
CA MET A 99 8.69 -5.67 -13.20
C MET A 99 9.98 -4.84 -13.23
N PRO A 100 10.14 -3.92 -14.21
CA PRO A 100 11.30 -3.06 -14.28
C PRO A 100 11.55 -2.33 -12.96
N ARG A 101 12.81 -2.30 -12.57
CA ARG A 101 13.24 -1.73 -11.30
C ARG A 101 13.02 -0.21 -11.27
N PHE A 102 12.43 0.29 -10.19
CA PHE A 102 12.17 1.72 -9.99
C PHE A 102 12.98 2.33 -8.83
N ARG A 103 13.63 1.52 -8.01
CA ARG A 103 14.47 1.98 -6.89
C ARG A 103 15.89 1.42 -6.99
N LYS A 104 16.83 2.19 -6.45
CA LYS A 104 18.22 1.76 -6.23
C LYS A 104 18.30 0.89 -4.97
N ASP A 105 19.37 0.09 -4.84
CA ASP A 105 19.59 -0.75 -3.66
C ASP A 105 20.06 0.04 -2.44
N LYS A 106 20.64 1.20 -2.65
CA LYS A 106 21.11 2.06 -1.57
C LYS A 106 20.42 3.42 -1.64
N PRO A 107 20.15 4.03 -0.48
CA PRO A 107 20.36 3.49 0.85
C PRO A 107 19.48 2.26 1.13
N LEU A 108 19.90 1.38 2.06
CA LEU A 108 19.07 0.29 2.56
C LEU A 108 17.81 0.86 3.21
N ASN A 109 16.68 0.17 3.04
CA ASN A 109 15.41 0.63 3.55
C ASN A 109 14.53 -0.54 4.03
N ILE A 110 13.53 -0.23 4.82
CA ILE A 110 12.42 -1.15 5.10
C ILE A 110 11.46 -1.08 3.92
N TYR A 111 10.98 -2.23 3.47
CA TYR A 111 10.05 -2.32 2.33
C TYR A 111 8.77 -3.05 2.71
N ARG A 112 7.68 -2.66 2.05
CA ARG A 112 6.36 -3.27 2.19
C ARG A 112 5.69 -3.35 0.82
N ALA A 113 4.91 -4.42 0.61
CA ALA A 113 4.08 -4.58 -0.57
C ALA A 113 2.71 -5.18 -0.20
N LEU A 114 1.68 -4.72 -0.90
CA LEU A 114 0.39 -5.40 -0.96
C LEU A 114 0.51 -6.49 -2.02
N CYS A 115 0.26 -7.74 -1.62
CA CYS A 115 0.51 -8.91 -2.45
C CYS A 115 -0.74 -9.78 -2.62
N GLU A 116 -0.75 -10.58 -3.68
CA GLU A 116 -1.60 -11.75 -3.80
C GLU A 116 -0.70 -13.01 -3.79
N LEU A 117 -0.94 -13.87 -2.82
CA LEU A 117 -0.28 -15.15 -2.64
C LEU A 117 -1.36 -16.23 -2.48
N ASP A 118 -1.32 -17.25 -3.32
CA ASP A 118 -2.30 -18.39 -3.31
C ASP A 118 -3.76 -17.91 -3.32
N GLY A 119 -4.05 -16.87 -4.12
CA GLY A 119 -5.39 -16.30 -4.23
C GLY A 119 -5.86 -15.49 -3.01
N LYS A 120 -4.97 -15.19 -2.07
CA LYS A 120 -5.25 -14.37 -0.88
C LYS A 120 -4.52 -13.05 -0.91
N LEU A 121 -5.19 -11.98 -0.46
CA LEU A 121 -4.51 -10.72 -0.20
C LEU A 121 -3.68 -10.83 1.07
N CYS A 122 -2.44 -10.38 1.00
CA CYS A 122 -1.53 -10.31 2.13
C CYS A 122 -0.62 -9.09 2.06
N ILE A 123 0.02 -8.78 3.17
CA ILE A 123 1.11 -7.82 3.23
C ILE A 123 2.42 -8.57 3.46
N VAL A 124 3.41 -8.23 2.67
CA VAL A 124 4.79 -8.65 2.91
C VAL A 124 5.61 -7.42 3.25
N GLU A 125 6.26 -7.45 4.40
CA GLU A 125 7.12 -6.35 4.83
C GLU A 125 8.42 -6.87 5.45
N SER A 126 9.51 -6.12 5.26
CA SER A 126 10.79 -6.46 5.85
C SER A 126 10.88 -5.93 7.28
N LYS A 127 11.36 -6.74 8.23
CA LYS A 127 11.61 -6.32 9.60
C LYS A 127 12.82 -5.39 9.72
N GLN A 128 13.80 -5.59 8.85
CA GLN A 128 15.06 -4.84 8.85
C GLN A 128 15.26 -4.14 7.51
N ALA A 129 16.10 -3.11 7.50
CA ALA A 129 16.51 -2.44 6.29
C ALA A 129 17.34 -3.39 5.42
N LEU A 130 17.00 -3.46 4.13
CA LEU A 130 17.69 -4.29 3.14
C LEU A 130 17.73 -3.57 1.78
N ALA A 131 18.45 -4.16 0.82
CA ALA A 131 18.48 -3.65 -0.54
C ALA A 131 17.12 -3.87 -1.25
N TYR A 132 16.75 -2.98 -2.17
CA TYR A 132 15.51 -3.15 -2.93
C TYR A 132 15.51 -4.45 -3.74
N SER A 133 16.62 -4.79 -4.39
CA SER A 133 16.75 -6.05 -5.12
C SER A 133 16.55 -7.28 -4.24
N GLU A 134 17.08 -7.27 -3.02
CA GLU A 134 16.88 -8.35 -2.05
C GLU A 134 15.40 -8.50 -1.66
N PHE A 135 14.68 -7.39 -1.45
CA PHE A 135 13.25 -7.44 -1.18
C PHE A 135 12.47 -8.06 -2.34
N VAL A 136 12.78 -7.64 -3.58
CA VAL A 136 12.16 -8.18 -4.80
C VAL A 136 12.43 -9.67 -4.96
N GLU A 137 13.67 -10.11 -4.72
CA GLU A 137 14.05 -11.52 -4.75
C GLU A 137 13.27 -12.34 -3.72
N LYS A 138 13.13 -11.85 -2.48
CA LYS A 138 12.33 -12.52 -1.44
C LYS A 138 10.85 -12.65 -1.85
N LEU A 139 10.26 -11.61 -2.46
CA LEU A 139 8.91 -11.68 -3.00
C LEU A 139 8.77 -12.73 -4.11
N ALA A 140 9.73 -12.78 -5.02
CA ALA A 140 9.76 -13.78 -6.10
C ALA A 140 9.90 -15.20 -5.54
N ASN A 141 10.75 -15.41 -4.55
CA ASN A 141 10.95 -16.71 -3.88
C ASN A 141 9.70 -17.16 -3.12
N LEU A 142 8.90 -16.24 -2.58
CA LEU A 142 7.58 -16.53 -2.02
C LEU A 142 6.54 -16.87 -3.08
N LYS A 143 6.85 -16.72 -4.37
CA LYS A 143 5.97 -16.98 -5.51
C LYS A 143 4.70 -16.14 -5.49
N VAL A 144 4.77 -14.91 -5.00
CA VAL A 144 3.63 -14.01 -5.05
C VAL A 144 3.22 -13.76 -6.51
N LYS A 145 1.93 -13.77 -6.78
CA LYS A 145 1.41 -13.54 -8.13
C LYS A 145 1.44 -12.06 -8.49
N TYR A 146 1.11 -11.21 -7.53
CA TYR A 146 1.14 -9.75 -7.65
C TYR A 146 1.79 -9.13 -6.42
N ALA A 147 2.54 -8.06 -6.61
CA ALA A 147 3.07 -7.23 -5.53
C ALA A 147 3.06 -5.76 -5.94
N LEU A 148 2.28 -4.96 -5.23
CA LEU A 148 2.21 -3.51 -5.39
C LEU A 148 2.96 -2.86 -4.23
N TYR A 149 3.90 -1.96 -4.54
CA TYR A 149 4.68 -1.23 -3.54
C TYR A 149 3.76 -0.41 -2.62
N LEU A 150 4.07 -0.37 -1.34
CA LEU A 150 3.45 0.55 -0.39
C LEU A 150 4.48 1.58 0.07
N ASP A 151 3.99 2.74 0.55
CA ASP A 151 4.86 3.82 0.95
C ASP A 151 5.73 3.41 2.15
N MET A 152 7.03 3.48 1.93
CA MET A 152 8.04 3.13 2.91
C MET A 152 9.22 4.09 2.79
N GLY A 153 9.67 4.57 3.89
CA GLY A 153 10.84 5.45 3.96
C GLY A 153 11.27 5.64 5.40
N SER A 154 12.32 6.42 5.63
CA SER A 154 12.72 6.77 6.98
C SER A 154 11.63 7.61 7.66
N GLY A 155 10.76 6.96 8.42
CA GLY A 155 9.66 7.60 9.13
C GLY A 155 8.24 7.28 8.64
N TRP A 156 8.11 6.51 7.54
CA TRP A 156 6.84 6.12 6.91
C TRP A 156 6.63 4.60 6.96
N ASN A 157 6.99 3.96 8.05
CA ASN A 157 6.99 2.51 8.14
C ASN A 157 6.11 1.95 9.26
N TYR A 158 5.27 2.78 9.87
CA TYR A 158 4.37 2.34 10.93
C TYR A 158 3.49 1.18 10.50
N SER A 159 3.48 0.11 11.28
CA SER A 159 2.58 -1.02 11.08
C SER A 159 2.38 -1.84 12.35
N TRP A 160 1.22 -2.46 12.45
CA TRP A 160 0.87 -3.37 13.52
C TRP A 160 -0.17 -4.39 13.06
N TYR A 161 -0.23 -5.51 13.75
CA TYR A 161 -1.29 -6.48 13.58
C TYR A 161 -1.87 -6.91 14.93
N ARG A 162 -3.10 -7.43 14.89
CA ARG A 162 -3.77 -8.04 16.02
C ARG A 162 -3.92 -9.52 15.75
N ASP A 163 -3.43 -10.34 16.67
CA ASP A 163 -3.53 -11.79 16.56
C ASP A 163 -4.95 -12.32 16.85
N SER A 164 -5.12 -13.63 16.83
CA SER A 164 -6.41 -14.29 17.03
C SER A 164 -6.96 -14.13 18.44
N VAL A 165 -6.09 -13.92 19.44
CA VAL A 165 -6.50 -13.71 20.85
C VAL A 165 -6.69 -12.23 21.20
N GLY A 166 -6.47 -11.34 20.24
CA GLY A 166 -6.72 -9.89 20.39
C GLY A 166 -5.49 -9.07 20.81
N THR A 167 -4.32 -9.70 20.97
CA THR A 167 -3.08 -9.00 21.31
C THR A 167 -2.56 -8.20 20.12
N VAL A 168 -2.15 -6.95 20.38
CA VAL A 168 -1.56 -6.08 19.37
C VAL A 168 -0.05 -6.24 19.36
N HIS A 169 0.50 -6.46 18.18
CA HIS A 169 1.93 -6.54 17.91
C HIS A 169 2.34 -5.41 16.96
N GLU A 170 3.15 -4.47 17.45
CA GLU A 170 3.78 -3.47 16.58
C GLU A 170 4.94 -4.11 15.82
N ILE A 171 4.87 -4.09 14.49
CA ILE A 171 5.96 -4.55 13.62
C ILE A 171 6.97 -3.42 13.47
N HIS A 172 6.48 -2.23 13.18
CA HIS A 172 7.27 -1.01 13.11
C HIS A 172 6.59 0.08 13.96
N PRO A 173 7.30 0.65 14.94
CA PRO A 173 6.73 1.66 15.83
C PRO A 173 6.46 2.97 15.08
N ILE A 174 5.52 3.74 15.63
CA ILE A 174 5.23 5.07 15.12
C ILE A 174 6.45 5.98 15.24
N LYS A 175 6.68 6.79 14.21
CA LYS A 175 7.76 7.79 14.17
C LYS A 175 7.18 9.20 14.05
N PRO A 176 7.99 10.26 14.34
CA PRO A 176 7.51 11.64 14.27
C PRO A 176 6.86 12.02 12.93
N TRP A 177 7.38 11.50 11.81
CA TRP A 177 6.85 11.76 10.47
C TRP A 177 5.52 11.06 10.18
N SER A 178 5.18 9.96 10.90
CA SER A 178 3.91 9.25 10.73
C SER A 178 2.68 10.11 11.05
N LYS A 179 2.85 11.26 11.69
CA LYS A 179 1.76 12.24 11.90
C LYS A 179 1.25 12.87 10.60
N TYR A 180 2.09 12.90 9.56
CA TYR A 180 1.74 13.44 8.23
C TYR A 180 1.11 12.41 7.31
N GLN A 181 1.08 11.14 7.71
CA GLN A 181 0.46 10.09 6.91
C GLN A 181 -1.06 10.23 6.91
N THR A 182 -1.65 10.17 5.72
CA THR A 182 -3.07 10.45 5.50
C THR A 182 -3.84 9.26 4.95
N ASN A 183 -3.16 8.15 4.68
CA ASN A 183 -3.81 6.96 4.13
C ASN A 183 -3.20 5.66 4.65
N TRP A 184 -4.06 4.66 4.82
CA TRP A 184 -3.76 3.42 5.53
C TRP A 184 -4.26 2.22 4.75
N ILE A 185 -3.45 1.16 4.68
CA ILE A 185 -3.94 -0.17 4.34
C ILE A 185 -4.44 -0.83 5.62
N VAL A 186 -5.65 -1.37 5.57
CA VAL A 186 -6.33 -1.91 6.75
C VAL A 186 -6.99 -3.23 6.38
N PHE A 187 -6.72 -4.28 7.16
CA PHE A 187 -7.51 -5.51 7.13
C PHE A 187 -8.44 -5.53 8.33
N LYS A 188 -9.69 -5.90 8.10
CA LYS A 188 -10.72 -6.02 9.12
C LYS A 188 -11.22 -7.46 9.20
N LYS A 189 -11.63 -7.84 10.41
CA LYS A 189 -12.37 -9.09 10.65
C LYS A 189 -13.79 -8.97 10.14
#